data_580f3f938ea65ed8d82b6ff4d9d891d1
#
_entry.id   580f3f938ea65ed8d82b6ff4d9d891d1
#
_cell.length_a   1.000
_cell.length_b   1.000
_cell.length_c   1.000
_cell.angle_alpha   90.00
_cell.angle_beta   90.00
_cell.angle_gamma   90.00
#
_symmetry.space_group_name_H-M   'P 1'
#
loop_
_entity.id
_entity.type
_entity.pdbx_description
1 polymer ?
#
loop_
_entity_poly.entity_id
_entity_poly.type
_entity_poly.pdbx_seq_one_letter_code
_entity_poly.pdbx_strand_id
1 'polypeptide(L)'
;MVFFRSTLVCVCFMGLVSGYARDEVDARKRSTAALTITEGDDWSLPSGVTPKEGTGFFSEERSLPHQVPIRSVDVSWRQINPSQGVYNTSLAGSAQGMNFPSLDAQLADPSPFWMRIWASGLDWAPDWVVTDCGVTETWQDYDGQYHIPIWDPCVWNHLMTCYREFFINRNLRSDDRLVMLYVPGAFTWCEFDFEIIEQAASSGLTFTEFNAWFQAAMAEIVAIFNGENATASDDFSYKLVYTGEDYPWGPWNGQADFLARDAVLAGCGIRTGITEVFNFHLNHTPAYGASIAPDGHIVVDENWPLLNDGRVIAAENECFTACGYAVSDVSYAVKMANLKALQLRVNYLYVVPEDSYLDTYAEHWEWVRLSLGRRAEDSPDAWVALREFQDMYWLNNDSHQWQDKPWIHNFERWLVQKDIGTNGQTRRGTDMRVGEVDPDNGTSYEGRRTHHANGQDYIYFYVDDLFLNGFCPSIQLKVTYLDTGHAQWTVEYFNGSGMVQTPVVVNQDTGEVKTASFGIQGVDLNGSLPNQADFRIYNGGAEDLEVRFVRMIKAAHWSRLEDWPDEISILPLVLQVQ
;
A
#
# COMPACT_ATOMS: atom_id res chain seq x y z
N MET A 1 -10.72 -63.82 28.51
CA MET A 1 -10.60 -65.05 27.67
C MET A 1 -9.51 -64.85 26.64
N VAL A 2 -8.42 -65.59 26.87
CA VAL A 2 -7.34 -66.05 25.97
C VAL A 2 -6.54 -64.96 25.24
N PHE A 3 -5.37 -64.59 25.71
CA PHE A 3 -3.97 -64.90 25.41
C PHE A 3 -3.64 -65.33 23.98
N PHE A 4 -2.69 -64.59 23.33
CA PHE A 4 -1.45 -65.21 22.79
C PHE A 4 -0.31 -64.18 22.72
N ARG A 5 0.78 -64.52 23.39
CA ARG A 5 2.12 -63.92 23.27
C ARG A 5 2.85 -64.56 22.08
N SER A 6 3.67 -63.81 21.40
CA SER A 6 4.80 -64.38 20.69
C SER A 6 6.02 -63.47 20.83
N THR A 7 6.99 -64.03 21.47
CA THR A 7 8.38 -63.59 21.65
C THR A 7 9.16 -63.84 20.37
N LEU A 8 9.94 -62.88 19.89
CA LEU A 8 10.98 -63.18 18.91
C LEU A 8 12.32 -62.58 19.38
N VAL A 9 13.31 -63.41 19.30
CA VAL A 9 14.65 -63.39 19.84
C VAL A 9 15.54 -62.45 19.03
N CYS A 10 16.33 -61.65 19.76
CA CYS A 10 17.40 -60.82 19.27
C CYS A 10 18.66 -61.68 19.02
N VAL A 11 19.23 -61.61 17.82
CA VAL A 11 20.59 -62.10 17.56
C VAL A 11 21.48 -60.93 17.18
N CYS A 12 22.39 -60.62 18.09
CA CYS A 12 23.49 -59.67 17.83
C CYS A 12 24.52 -60.31 16.88
N PHE A 13 24.84 -59.60 15.81
CA PHE A 13 26.09 -59.77 15.09
C PHE A 13 26.94 -58.52 15.27
N MET A 14 27.99 -58.64 16.07
CA MET A 14 29.11 -57.71 16.10
C MET A 14 29.95 -57.95 14.85
N GLY A 15 30.01 -56.98 13.95
CA GLY A 15 30.98 -56.88 12.88
C GLY A 15 31.76 -55.60 13.01
N LEU A 16 32.98 -55.69 13.50
CA LEU A 16 34.00 -54.65 13.42
C LEU A 16 34.30 -54.38 11.94
N VAL A 17 34.02 -53.13 11.50
CA VAL A 17 34.60 -52.60 10.26
C VAL A 17 35.20 -51.27 10.60
N SER A 18 36.52 -51.26 10.45
CA SER A 18 37.46 -50.14 10.60
C SER A 18 37.03 -48.91 9.78
N GLY A 19 37.14 -47.76 10.43
CA GLY A 19 36.87 -46.46 9.84
C GLY A 19 37.75 -46.13 8.64
N TYR A 20 37.08 -45.67 7.60
CA TYR A 20 37.59 -44.67 6.68
C TYR A 20 36.63 -43.49 6.79
N ALA A 21 37.08 -42.42 7.48
CA ALA A 21 36.46 -41.11 7.33
C ALA A 21 36.64 -40.69 5.86
N ARG A 22 35.61 -40.85 5.08
CA ARG A 22 35.47 -40.07 3.83
C ARG A 22 34.99 -38.68 4.23
N ASP A 23 35.89 -37.72 4.08
CA ASP A 23 35.51 -36.32 3.89
C ASP A 23 34.59 -36.26 2.65
N GLU A 24 33.29 -36.38 2.85
CA GLU A 24 32.31 -35.93 1.90
C GLU A 24 32.37 -34.40 1.90
N VAL A 25 33.28 -33.86 1.12
CA VAL A 25 33.17 -32.50 0.62
C VAL A 25 31.89 -32.48 -0.20
N ASP A 26 30.82 -32.00 0.44
CA ASP A 26 29.53 -31.79 -0.16
C ASP A 26 29.70 -30.78 -1.30
N ALA A 27 29.90 -31.28 -2.52
CA ALA A 27 29.96 -30.46 -3.73
C ALA A 27 28.55 -29.96 -3.98
N ARG A 28 28.15 -28.91 -3.24
CA ARG A 28 26.89 -28.21 -3.44
C ARG A 28 26.80 -27.85 -4.92
N LYS A 29 25.79 -28.38 -5.60
CA LYS A 29 25.57 -28.09 -7.01
C LYS A 29 25.33 -26.59 -7.13
N ARG A 30 26.26 -25.87 -7.72
CA ARG A 30 26.06 -24.44 -8.04
C ARG A 30 25.09 -24.35 -9.21
N SER A 31 24.11 -23.47 -9.07
CA SER A 31 23.20 -23.11 -10.15
C SER A 31 23.95 -22.44 -11.29
N THR A 32 23.47 -22.61 -12.50
CA THR A 32 23.89 -21.82 -13.68
C THR A 32 23.18 -20.47 -13.72
N ALA A 33 22.60 -20.01 -12.61
CA ALA A 33 21.91 -18.74 -12.52
C ALA A 33 22.81 -17.60 -12.99
N ALA A 34 22.30 -16.77 -13.89
CA ALA A 34 22.94 -15.53 -14.27
C ALA A 34 22.90 -14.56 -13.08
N LEU A 35 23.96 -13.81 -12.87
CA LEU A 35 24.09 -12.79 -11.82
C LEU A 35 24.47 -11.46 -12.45
N THR A 36 23.71 -10.41 -12.16
CA THR A 36 24.10 -9.01 -12.41
C THR A 36 24.07 -8.23 -11.10
N ILE A 37 24.92 -7.21 -10.99
CA ILE A 37 24.95 -6.30 -9.83
C ILE A 37 24.84 -4.88 -10.37
N THR A 38 23.87 -4.11 -9.84
CA THR A 38 23.66 -2.70 -10.15
C THR A 38 23.81 -1.85 -8.89
N GLU A 39 24.16 -0.59 -9.06
CA GLU A 39 24.19 0.39 -7.97
C GLU A 39 22.74 0.82 -7.64
N GLY A 40 22.45 1.00 -6.35
CA GLY A 40 21.15 1.42 -5.84
C GLY A 40 20.05 0.36 -5.92
N ASP A 41 18.81 0.82 -5.81
CA ASP A 41 17.60 0.01 -6.02
C ASP A 41 17.39 -0.26 -7.52
N ASP A 42 17.00 -1.47 -7.85
CA ASP A 42 16.62 -1.85 -9.23
C ASP A 42 15.10 -2.04 -9.32
N TRP A 43 14.40 -1.05 -9.89
CA TRP A 43 12.94 -1.03 -10.02
C TRP A 43 12.42 -1.71 -11.28
N SER A 44 13.30 -2.17 -12.17
CA SER A 44 12.90 -2.73 -13.45
C SER A 44 11.98 -3.94 -13.31
N LEU A 45 10.99 -4.01 -14.22
CA LEU A 45 10.09 -5.13 -14.44
C LEU A 45 10.31 -5.70 -15.84
N PRO A 46 9.86 -6.92 -16.13
CA PRO A 46 9.90 -7.48 -17.47
C PRO A 46 9.20 -6.60 -18.50
N SER A 47 9.69 -6.58 -19.71
CA SER A 47 9.02 -5.92 -20.84
C SER A 47 7.61 -6.48 -21.02
N GLY A 48 6.66 -5.63 -21.40
CA GLY A 48 5.27 -6.04 -21.63
C GLY A 48 4.37 -6.00 -20.40
N VAL A 49 4.89 -5.70 -19.20
CA VAL A 49 4.04 -5.36 -18.06
C VAL A 49 3.40 -4.00 -18.32
N THR A 50 2.06 -3.97 -18.29
CA THR A 50 1.27 -2.75 -18.49
C THR A 50 0.51 -2.39 -17.22
N PRO A 51 0.12 -1.13 -17.01
CA PRO A 51 -0.75 -0.76 -15.89
C PRO A 51 -2.03 -1.60 -15.89
N LYS A 52 -2.53 -1.92 -14.71
CA LYS A 52 -3.82 -2.59 -14.59
C LYS A 52 -4.93 -1.61 -14.95
N GLU A 53 -5.95 -2.08 -15.66
CA GLU A 53 -7.15 -1.29 -15.93
C GLU A 53 -7.84 -0.90 -14.62
N GLY A 54 -8.38 0.31 -14.55
CA GLY A 54 -9.00 0.84 -13.35
C GLY A 54 -8.00 1.19 -12.24
N THR A 55 -6.78 1.59 -12.61
CA THR A 55 -5.77 2.08 -11.67
C THR A 55 -5.03 3.30 -12.24
N GLY A 56 -4.43 4.10 -11.38
CA GLY A 56 -3.58 5.19 -11.85
C GLY A 56 -3.33 6.31 -10.85
N PHE A 57 -2.65 7.32 -11.32
CA PHE A 57 -2.42 8.55 -10.59
C PHE A 57 -3.50 9.58 -10.93
N PHE A 58 -3.91 10.33 -9.94
CA PHE A 58 -4.85 11.43 -10.07
C PHE A 58 -4.36 12.66 -9.32
N SER A 59 -4.79 13.85 -9.75
CA SER A 59 -4.41 15.12 -9.15
C SER A 59 -5.51 16.15 -9.33
N GLU A 60 -5.46 17.21 -8.55
CA GLU A 60 -6.33 18.38 -8.70
C GLU A 60 -5.77 19.43 -9.66
N GLU A 61 -4.54 19.29 -10.09
CA GLU A 61 -3.94 20.19 -11.04
C GLU A 61 -4.58 20.09 -12.43
N ARG A 62 -4.66 21.20 -13.12
CA ARG A 62 -5.30 21.28 -14.45
C ARG A 62 -4.36 20.88 -15.59
N SER A 63 -3.07 21.12 -15.42
CA SER A 63 -2.05 20.77 -16.41
C SER A 63 -1.25 19.59 -15.89
N LEU A 64 -1.65 18.39 -16.27
CA LEU A 64 -1.09 17.15 -15.77
C LEU A 64 -0.04 16.57 -16.73
N PRO A 65 1.08 16.04 -16.21
CA PRO A 65 1.97 15.23 -17.02
C PRO A 65 1.26 13.94 -17.47
N HIS A 66 1.80 13.32 -18.52
CA HIS A 66 1.19 12.11 -19.11
C HIS A 66 1.08 10.92 -18.12
N GLN A 67 1.88 10.91 -17.06
CA GLN A 67 1.81 9.88 -16.02
C GLN A 67 0.57 10.04 -15.11
N VAL A 68 -0.06 11.21 -15.10
CA VAL A 68 -1.22 11.54 -14.26
C VAL A 68 -2.43 11.82 -15.14
N PRO A 69 -3.10 10.78 -15.64
CA PRO A 69 -4.14 10.95 -16.66
C PRO A 69 -5.51 11.40 -16.10
N ILE A 70 -5.70 11.34 -14.77
CA ILE A 70 -7.00 11.57 -14.14
C ILE A 70 -7.01 12.95 -13.50
N ARG A 71 -7.75 13.87 -14.11
CA ARG A 71 -7.88 15.27 -13.66
C ARG A 71 -9.03 15.46 -12.69
N SER A 72 -9.06 16.59 -11.97
CA SER A 72 -10.21 16.99 -11.15
C SER A 72 -11.34 17.64 -11.96
N VAL A 73 -12.57 17.45 -11.48
CA VAL A 73 -13.74 18.25 -11.79
C VAL A 73 -14.29 18.81 -10.48
N ASP A 74 -14.10 20.10 -10.28
CA ASP A 74 -14.49 20.80 -9.08
C ASP A 74 -15.67 21.73 -9.34
N VAL A 75 -16.71 21.61 -8.50
CA VAL A 75 -17.86 22.53 -8.52
C VAL A 75 -18.27 22.86 -7.10
N SER A 76 -18.73 24.10 -6.88
CA SER A 76 -19.38 24.44 -5.61
C SER A 76 -20.88 24.13 -5.69
N TRP A 77 -21.46 23.74 -4.55
CA TRP A 77 -22.91 23.51 -4.47
C TRP A 77 -23.71 24.76 -4.88
N ARG A 78 -23.27 25.94 -4.43
CA ARG A 78 -23.84 27.25 -4.84
C ARG A 78 -23.85 27.44 -6.35
N GLN A 79 -22.78 27.02 -7.04
CA GLN A 79 -22.65 27.14 -8.50
C GLN A 79 -23.68 26.31 -9.23
N ILE A 80 -23.82 25.05 -8.83
CA ILE A 80 -24.67 24.08 -9.55
C ILE A 80 -26.14 24.10 -9.09
N ASN A 81 -26.42 24.67 -7.90
CA ASN A 81 -27.77 24.81 -7.35
C ASN A 81 -27.99 26.21 -6.73
N PRO A 82 -27.97 27.28 -7.55
CA PRO A 82 -27.97 28.67 -7.11
C PRO A 82 -29.26 29.11 -6.39
N SER A 83 -30.38 28.43 -6.60
CA SER A 83 -31.67 28.66 -5.97
C SER A 83 -32.42 27.37 -5.79
N GLN A 84 -33.38 27.31 -4.87
CA GLN A 84 -34.16 26.12 -4.61
C GLN A 84 -34.82 25.60 -5.89
N GLY A 85 -34.56 24.33 -6.23
CA GLY A 85 -35.10 23.69 -7.45
C GLY A 85 -34.50 24.18 -8.77
N VAL A 86 -33.50 25.06 -8.74
CA VAL A 86 -32.80 25.55 -9.94
C VAL A 86 -31.42 24.92 -10.01
N TYR A 87 -31.15 24.18 -11.06
CA TYR A 87 -29.88 23.51 -11.30
C TYR A 87 -29.23 24.04 -12.57
N ASN A 88 -27.96 24.45 -12.47
CA ASN A 88 -27.25 25.12 -13.55
C ASN A 88 -25.85 24.53 -13.75
N THR A 89 -25.53 24.12 -14.95
CA THR A 89 -24.23 23.54 -15.33
C THR A 89 -23.33 24.54 -16.07
N SER A 90 -23.87 25.69 -16.47
CA SER A 90 -23.15 26.69 -17.26
C SER A 90 -22.54 27.85 -16.44
N LEU A 91 -22.80 27.91 -15.13
CA LEU A 91 -22.19 28.90 -14.24
C LEU A 91 -20.78 28.49 -13.85
N ALA A 92 -19.88 29.47 -13.83
CA ALA A 92 -18.60 29.35 -13.13
C ALA A 92 -18.80 29.47 -11.61
N GLY A 93 -17.91 28.89 -10.83
CA GLY A 93 -17.97 28.90 -9.37
C GLY A 93 -16.61 29.11 -8.74
N SER A 94 -16.61 29.07 -7.42
CA SER A 94 -15.38 29.14 -6.65
C SER A 94 -15.56 28.46 -5.29
N ALA A 95 -14.45 28.02 -4.71
CA ALA A 95 -14.34 27.64 -3.31
C ALA A 95 -12.90 27.92 -2.86
N GLN A 96 -12.72 28.32 -1.61
CA GLN A 96 -11.42 28.55 -0.98
C GLN A 96 -10.45 29.40 -1.85
N GLY A 97 -10.97 30.47 -2.48
CA GLY A 97 -10.16 31.33 -3.35
C GLY A 97 -9.83 30.74 -4.74
N MET A 98 -10.12 29.48 -4.99
CA MET A 98 -9.99 28.84 -6.29
C MET A 98 -11.20 29.16 -7.18
N ASN A 99 -10.96 29.36 -8.47
CA ASN A 99 -12.02 29.58 -9.45
C ASN A 99 -12.24 28.31 -10.28
N PHE A 100 -13.48 27.86 -10.37
CA PHE A 100 -13.89 26.68 -11.15
C PHE A 100 -14.57 27.12 -12.44
N PRO A 101 -14.19 26.54 -13.59
CA PRO A 101 -15.00 26.64 -14.79
C PRO A 101 -16.39 26.05 -14.56
N SER A 102 -17.33 26.35 -15.46
CA SER A 102 -18.64 25.71 -15.43
C SER A 102 -18.52 24.19 -15.56
N LEU A 103 -19.47 23.45 -14.99
CA LEU A 103 -19.50 22.00 -15.13
C LEU A 103 -19.50 21.56 -16.59
N ASP A 104 -20.28 22.24 -17.46
CA ASP A 104 -20.32 21.98 -18.90
C ASP A 104 -18.92 22.12 -19.54
N ALA A 105 -18.16 23.16 -19.17
CA ALA A 105 -16.82 23.38 -19.71
C ALA A 105 -15.83 22.31 -19.23
N GLN A 106 -15.94 21.88 -17.98
CA GLN A 106 -15.09 20.84 -17.43
C GLN A 106 -15.39 19.47 -18.04
N LEU A 107 -16.67 19.13 -18.26
CA LEU A 107 -17.09 17.87 -18.87
C LEU A 107 -16.92 17.83 -20.40
N ALA A 108 -16.61 18.95 -21.05
CA ALA A 108 -16.25 18.97 -22.47
C ALA A 108 -14.91 18.29 -22.78
N ASP A 109 -14.01 18.18 -21.79
CA ASP A 109 -12.77 17.42 -21.91
C ASP A 109 -13.10 15.91 -21.85
N PRO A 110 -12.63 15.10 -22.83
CA PRO A 110 -12.93 13.68 -22.90
C PRO A 110 -12.09 12.81 -21.92
N SER A 111 -11.13 13.38 -21.23
CA SER A 111 -10.23 12.64 -20.33
C SER A 111 -10.96 12.10 -19.10
N PRO A 112 -10.49 11.00 -18.51
CA PRO A 112 -10.96 10.53 -17.21
C PRO A 112 -10.85 11.61 -16.13
N PHE A 113 -11.78 11.61 -15.20
CA PHE A 113 -11.78 12.57 -14.11
C PHE A 113 -12.27 11.98 -12.79
N TRP A 114 -11.84 12.60 -11.71
CA TRP A 114 -12.44 12.47 -10.41
C TRP A 114 -13.20 13.76 -10.09
N MET A 115 -14.16 13.69 -9.19
CA MET A 115 -15.07 14.82 -8.95
C MET A 115 -15.26 15.06 -7.46
N ARG A 116 -15.36 16.35 -7.09
CA ARG A 116 -15.86 16.77 -5.78
C ARG A 116 -16.86 17.93 -5.93
N ILE A 117 -17.85 17.90 -5.05
CA ILE A 117 -18.83 18.98 -4.90
C ILE A 117 -18.54 19.65 -3.57
N TRP A 118 -18.03 20.85 -3.62
CA TRP A 118 -17.74 21.68 -2.45
C TRP A 118 -19.05 22.11 -1.80
N ALA A 119 -19.41 21.53 -0.64
CA ALA A 119 -20.75 21.63 -0.07
C ALA A 119 -20.79 22.34 1.29
N SER A 120 -19.83 22.08 2.20
CA SER A 120 -19.93 22.49 3.59
C SER A 120 -19.57 23.94 3.87
N GLY A 121 -18.69 24.56 3.09
CA GLY A 121 -18.25 25.92 3.38
C GLY A 121 -19.34 26.96 3.14
N LEU A 122 -19.39 27.95 4.03
CA LEU A 122 -20.39 29.01 3.98
C LEU A 122 -20.36 29.82 2.67
N ASP A 123 -19.18 29.96 2.07
CA ASP A 123 -18.98 30.70 0.82
C ASP A 123 -19.33 29.91 -0.43
N TRP A 124 -19.41 28.59 -0.35
CA TRP A 124 -19.73 27.72 -1.48
C TRP A 124 -21.00 26.87 -1.30
N ALA A 125 -21.61 26.89 -0.12
CA ALA A 125 -22.97 26.43 0.08
C ALA A 125 -23.98 27.47 -0.44
N PRO A 126 -25.17 27.08 -0.98
CA PRO A 126 -26.17 28.05 -1.43
C PRO A 126 -26.76 28.87 -0.29
N ASP A 127 -26.84 30.19 -0.44
CA ASP A 127 -27.43 31.09 0.57
C ASP A 127 -28.87 30.74 0.93
N TRP A 128 -29.63 30.22 -0.04
CA TRP A 128 -31.00 29.82 0.19
C TRP A 128 -31.09 28.59 1.12
N VAL A 129 -30.11 27.67 1.10
CA VAL A 129 -30.05 26.53 2.03
C VAL A 129 -29.80 27.03 3.45
N VAL A 130 -28.82 27.91 3.61
CA VAL A 130 -28.49 28.52 4.91
C VAL A 130 -29.73 29.20 5.51
N THR A 131 -30.48 29.91 4.67
CA THR A 131 -31.69 30.61 5.08
C THR A 131 -32.85 29.67 5.38
N ASP A 132 -33.15 28.71 4.47
CA ASP A 132 -34.26 27.78 4.59
C ASP A 132 -34.13 26.86 5.79
N CYS A 133 -32.90 26.37 6.03
CA CYS A 133 -32.59 25.52 7.18
C CYS A 133 -32.32 26.27 8.48
N GLY A 134 -32.32 27.63 8.44
CA GLY A 134 -32.07 28.42 9.64
C GLY A 134 -30.71 28.18 10.27
N VAL A 135 -29.68 27.93 9.46
CA VAL A 135 -28.32 27.68 9.95
C VAL A 135 -27.80 28.88 10.71
N THR A 136 -27.51 28.72 12.01
CA THR A 136 -27.00 29.76 12.90
C THR A 136 -25.61 29.45 13.46
N GLU A 137 -25.19 28.21 13.36
CA GLU A 137 -23.89 27.75 13.84
C GLU A 137 -22.98 27.39 12.68
N THR A 138 -21.74 27.83 12.76
CA THR A 138 -20.68 27.50 11.79
C THR A 138 -19.36 27.32 12.56
N TRP A 139 -18.46 26.56 12.00
CA TRP A 139 -17.14 26.29 12.58
C TRP A 139 -16.05 26.65 11.58
N GLN A 140 -14.96 27.22 12.08
CA GLN A 140 -13.85 27.66 11.25
C GLN A 140 -12.74 26.60 11.22
N ASP A 141 -12.29 26.24 10.03
CA ASP A 141 -11.14 25.36 9.84
C ASP A 141 -9.79 26.12 9.96
N TYR A 142 -8.68 25.38 9.88
CA TYR A 142 -7.34 25.95 9.98
C TYR A 142 -7.01 26.92 8.83
N ASP A 143 -7.68 26.80 7.69
CA ASP A 143 -7.55 27.71 6.53
C ASP A 143 -8.40 28.99 6.69
N GLY A 144 -9.14 29.09 7.77
CA GLY A 144 -9.98 30.24 8.08
C GLY A 144 -11.35 30.22 7.38
N GLN A 145 -11.75 29.11 6.78
CA GLN A 145 -13.05 28.96 6.14
C GLN A 145 -14.11 28.58 7.17
N TYR A 146 -15.34 29.10 7.01
CA TYR A 146 -16.45 28.74 7.86
C TYR A 146 -17.31 27.65 7.21
N HIS A 147 -17.65 26.62 7.95
CA HIS A 147 -18.41 25.47 7.50
C HIS A 147 -19.78 25.40 8.16
N ILE A 148 -20.82 25.09 7.38
CA ILE A 148 -22.17 24.79 7.84
C ILE A 148 -22.27 23.33 8.25
N PRO A 149 -23.19 22.97 9.18
CA PRO A 149 -23.38 21.59 9.61
C PRO A 149 -24.02 20.75 8.50
N ILE A 150 -23.25 20.05 7.71
CA ILE A 150 -23.82 19.12 6.70
C ILE A 150 -24.56 17.94 7.35
N TRP A 151 -24.30 17.66 8.62
CA TRP A 151 -25.06 16.69 9.43
C TRP A 151 -26.41 17.22 9.92
N ASP A 152 -26.76 18.48 9.68
CA ASP A 152 -28.12 18.97 9.88
C ASP A 152 -29.07 18.30 8.87
N PRO A 153 -30.20 17.68 9.33
CA PRO A 153 -31.08 16.96 8.44
C PRO A 153 -31.68 17.79 7.30
N CYS A 154 -31.92 19.08 7.50
CA CYS A 154 -32.43 19.98 6.45
C CYS A 154 -31.35 20.23 5.39
N VAL A 155 -30.13 20.58 5.83
CA VAL A 155 -28.99 20.81 4.92
C VAL A 155 -28.68 19.56 4.12
N TRP A 156 -28.59 18.41 4.79
CA TRP A 156 -28.33 17.15 4.13
C TRP A 156 -29.38 16.77 3.10
N ASN A 157 -30.67 16.93 3.42
CA ASN A 157 -31.74 16.61 2.48
C ASN A 157 -31.69 17.48 1.21
N HIS A 158 -31.37 18.78 1.33
CA HIS A 158 -31.19 19.64 0.16
C HIS A 158 -29.97 19.22 -0.66
N LEU A 159 -28.87 18.85 -0.03
CA LEU A 159 -27.67 18.37 -0.70
C LEU A 159 -27.95 17.06 -1.44
N MET A 160 -28.61 16.10 -0.81
CA MET A 160 -28.97 14.82 -1.44
C MET A 160 -29.99 14.99 -2.56
N THR A 161 -30.86 16.00 -2.49
CA THR A 161 -31.74 16.35 -3.60
C THR A 161 -30.94 16.86 -4.81
N CYS A 162 -29.89 17.65 -4.58
CA CYS A 162 -28.96 18.07 -5.63
C CYS A 162 -28.17 16.86 -6.20
N TYR A 163 -27.71 15.95 -5.37
CA TYR A 163 -27.05 14.72 -5.82
C TYR A 163 -27.95 13.87 -6.72
N ARG A 164 -29.22 13.67 -6.34
CA ARG A 164 -30.18 12.93 -7.18
C ARG A 164 -30.39 13.60 -8.54
N GLU A 165 -30.44 14.93 -8.57
CA GLU A 165 -30.58 15.65 -9.86
C GLU A 165 -29.38 15.36 -10.77
N PHE A 166 -28.16 15.48 -10.28
CA PHE A 166 -26.98 15.31 -11.13
C PHE A 166 -26.65 13.85 -11.41
N PHE A 167 -26.72 12.98 -10.42
CA PHE A 167 -26.25 11.61 -10.55
C PHE A 167 -27.33 10.63 -11.04
N ILE A 168 -28.62 10.89 -10.76
CA ILE A 168 -29.72 10.07 -11.26
C ILE A 168 -30.36 10.72 -12.48
N ASN A 169 -30.96 11.93 -12.33
CA ASN A 169 -31.76 12.51 -13.38
C ASN A 169 -30.96 12.89 -14.63
N ARG A 170 -29.76 13.44 -14.45
CA ARG A 170 -28.80 13.72 -15.53
C ARG A 170 -27.82 12.58 -15.78
N ASN A 171 -27.94 11.50 -15.01
CA ASN A 171 -27.20 10.26 -15.16
C ASN A 171 -25.66 10.39 -15.14
N LEU A 172 -25.10 11.37 -14.42
CA LEU A 172 -23.65 11.59 -14.36
C LEU A 172 -22.92 10.39 -13.69
N ARG A 173 -23.61 9.63 -12.82
CA ARG A 173 -23.02 8.42 -12.21
C ARG A 173 -22.61 7.36 -13.25
N SER A 174 -23.28 7.31 -14.42
CA SER A 174 -22.96 6.36 -15.50
C SER A 174 -21.91 6.87 -16.50
N ASP A 175 -21.38 8.08 -16.32
CA ASP A 175 -20.30 8.57 -17.18
C ASP A 175 -19.05 7.71 -16.97
N ASP A 176 -18.58 7.03 -18.02
CA ASP A 176 -17.43 6.12 -17.96
C ASP A 176 -16.12 6.86 -17.65
N ARG A 177 -16.08 8.17 -17.86
CA ARG A 177 -14.91 9.01 -17.54
C ARG A 177 -14.86 9.37 -16.05
N LEU A 178 -16.00 9.29 -15.32
CA LEU A 178 -16.03 9.50 -13.87
C LEU A 178 -15.41 8.28 -13.19
N VAL A 179 -14.17 8.44 -12.74
CA VAL A 179 -13.42 7.40 -12.04
C VAL A 179 -13.85 7.30 -10.58
N MET A 180 -13.97 8.46 -9.91
CA MET A 180 -14.36 8.54 -8.51
C MET A 180 -15.07 9.85 -8.20
N LEU A 181 -15.95 9.81 -7.20
CA LEU A 181 -16.61 10.96 -6.61
C LEU A 181 -16.34 10.96 -5.10
N TYR A 182 -15.80 12.06 -4.59
CA TYR A 182 -15.69 12.27 -3.16
C TYR A 182 -17.08 12.44 -2.55
N VAL A 183 -17.38 11.69 -1.50
CA VAL A 183 -18.59 11.96 -0.70
C VAL A 183 -18.44 13.33 -0.06
N PRO A 184 -19.53 14.09 0.14
CA PRO A 184 -19.44 15.44 0.68
C PRO A 184 -18.96 15.39 2.14
N GLY A 185 -17.81 15.99 2.38
CA GLY A 185 -17.20 16.10 3.69
C GLY A 185 -17.59 17.38 4.44
N ALA A 186 -17.23 17.45 5.69
CA ALA A 186 -17.52 18.55 6.61
C ALA A 186 -16.36 19.55 6.75
N PHE A 187 -15.47 19.60 5.79
CA PHE A 187 -14.23 20.37 5.84
C PHE A 187 -13.87 20.93 4.44
N THR A 188 -12.88 21.82 4.38
CA THR A 188 -12.20 22.21 3.14
C THR A 188 -11.72 20.95 2.40
N TRP A 189 -11.53 21.01 1.11
CA TRP A 189 -11.17 19.88 0.26
C TRP A 189 -12.22 18.75 0.18
N CYS A 190 -13.41 18.94 0.75
CA CYS A 190 -14.50 17.94 0.82
C CYS A 190 -14.15 16.71 1.66
N GLU A 191 -13.36 16.90 2.70
CA GLU A 191 -12.92 15.86 3.61
C GLU A 191 -13.75 15.85 4.90
N PHE A 192 -13.66 14.75 5.64
CA PHE A 192 -14.09 14.68 7.03
C PHE A 192 -12.89 14.91 7.93
N ASP A 193 -12.62 16.18 8.23
CA ASP A 193 -11.54 16.55 9.11
C ASP A 193 -12.06 16.67 10.55
N PHE A 194 -11.20 16.29 11.47
CA PHE A 194 -11.51 16.28 12.89
C PHE A 194 -11.74 17.69 13.46
N GLU A 195 -11.12 18.75 12.95
CA GLU A 195 -11.22 20.11 13.52
C GLU A 195 -12.65 20.63 13.57
N ILE A 196 -13.40 20.50 12.50
CA ILE A 196 -14.80 20.92 12.44
C ILE A 196 -15.65 20.04 13.34
N ILE A 197 -15.42 18.74 13.33
CA ILE A 197 -16.15 17.77 14.17
C ILE A 197 -15.85 18.02 15.65
N GLU A 198 -14.60 18.30 16.03
CA GLU A 198 -14.22 18.62 17.40
C GLU A 198 -14.86 19.92 17.92
N GLN A 199 -14.89 20.97 17.10
CA GLN A 199 -15.54 22.22 17.45
C GLN A 199 -17.05 22.02 17.63
N ALA A 200 -17.70 21.28 16.73
CA ALA A 200 -19.11 20.94 16.85
C ALA A 200 -19.39 20.06 18.10
N ALA A 201 -18.54 19.08 18.39
CA ALA A 201 -18.62 18.27 19.59
C ALA A 201 -18.47 19.11 20.87
N SER A 202 -17.57 20.06 20.86
CA SER A 202 -17.38 21.02 21.97
C SER A 202 -18.59 21.96 22.14
N SER A 203 -19.36 22.17 21.07
CA SER A 203 -20.60 22.95 21.07
C SER A 203 -21.84 22.13 21.44
N GLY A 204 -21.71 20.82 21.63
CA GLY A 204 -22.77 19.93 22.12
C GLY A 204 -23.17 18.80 21.18
N LEU A 205 -22.62 18.69 19.97
CA LEU A 205 -22.84 17.53 19.10
C LEU A 205 -22.25 16.27 19.76
N THR A 206 -23.08 15.27 19.99
CA THR A 206 -22.61 14.02 20.57
C THR A 206 -22.10 13.06 19.50
N PHE A 207 -21.12 12.19 19.88
CA PHE A 207 -20.64 11.13 19.00
C PHE A 207 -21.77 10.25 18.49
N THR A 208 -22.72 9.89 19.35
CA THR A 208 -23.86 9.02 18.98
C THR A 208 -24.73 9.66 17.91
N GLU A 209 -25.03 10.96 18.00
CA GLU A 209 -25.82 11.69 17.00
C GLU A 209 -25.08 11.78 15.68
N PHE A 210 -23.80 12.17 15.73
CA PHE A 210 -22.99 12.29 14.51
C PHE A 210 -22.79 10.93 13.82
N ASN A 211 -22.45 9.88 14.56
CA ASN A 211 -22.25 8.55 14.00
C ASN A 211 -23.52 7.97 13.40
N ALA A 212 -24.68 8.16 14.07
CA ALA A 212 -25.96 7.73 13.53
C ALA A 212 -26.30 8.45 12.21
N TRP A 213 -26.06 9.76 12.16
CA TRP A 213 -26.21 10.54 10.91
C TRP A 213 -25.23 10.04 9.85
N PHE A 214 -23.95 9.88 10.18
CA PHE A 214 -22.90 9.48 9.24
C PHE A 214 -23.21 8.14 8.57
N GLN A 215 -23.60 7.14 9.35
CA GLN A 215 -23.98 5.83 8.83
C GLN A 215 -25.20 5.92 7.89
N ALA A 216 -26.21 6.71 8.26
CA ALA A 216 -27.38 6.95 7.42
C ALA A 216 -27.02 7.70 6.14
N ALA A 217 -26.14 8.71 6.24
CA ALA A 217 -25.67 9.51 5.12
C ALA A 217 -24.89 8.68 4.09
N MET A 218 -23.95 7.84 4.57
CA MET A 218 -23.22 6.94 3.69
C MET A 218 -24.13 5.94 2.99
N ALA A 219 -25.09 5.36 3.71
CA ALA A 219 -26.10 4.47 3.12
C ALA A 219 -26.95 5.16 2.07
N GLU A 220 -27.36 6.43 2.30
CA GLU A 220 -28.16 7.21 1.35
C GLU A 220 -27.37 7.53 0.06
N ILE A 221 -26.11 7.97 0.18
CA ILE A 221 -25.26 8.22 -0.99
C ILE A 221 -25.03 6.94 -1.79
N VAL A 222 -24.73 5.84 -1.12
CA VAL A 222 -24.57 4.53 -1.77
C VAL A 222 -25.86 4.15 -2.51
N ALA A 223 -27.05 4.37 -1.92
CA ALA A 223 -28.32 4.10 -2.58
C ALA A 223 -28.53 4.95 -3.84
N ILE A 224 -28.12 6.22 -3.86
CA ILE A 224 -28.15 7.08 -5.06
C ILE A 224 -27.32 6.46 -6.21
N PHE A 225 -26.24 5.76 -5.89
CA PHE A 225 -25.33 5.19 -6.88
C PHE A 225 -25.64 3.76 -7.28
N ASN A 226 -26.30 2.96 -6.44
CA ASN A 226 -26.58 1.56 -6.74
C ASN A 226 -28.03 1.12 -6.61
N GLY A 227 -28.91 1.89 -5.97
CA GLY A 227 -30.24 1.42 -5.59
C GLY A 227 -31.39 2.25 -6.14
N GLU A 228 -31.30 3.55 -6.11
CA GLU A 228 -32.40 4.42 -6.53
C GLU A 228 -32.54 4.45 -8.05
N ASN A 229 -33.66 3.92 -8.55
CA ASN A 229 -33.96 3.86 -10.00
C ASN A 229 -32.87 3.12 -10.83
N ALA A 230 -32.07 2.27 -10.20
CA ALA A 230 -31.08 1.46 -10.87
C ALA A 230 -31.60 0.04 -11.14
N THR A 231 -31.12 -0.57 -12.20
CA THR A 231 -31.22 -2.01 -12.41
C THR A 231 -30.04 -2.70 -11.74
N ALA A 232 -30.08 -4.01 -11.55
CA ALA A 232 -28.94 -4.74 -10.95
C ALA A 232 -27.61 -4.58 -11.73
N SER A 233 -27.68 -4.13 -13.00
CA SER A 233 -26.51 -3.80 -13.83
C SER A 233 -26.00 -2.38 -13.63
N ASP A 234 -26.70 -1.54 -12.86
CA ASP A 234 -26.43 -0.10 -12.75
C ASP A 234 -25.86 0.27 -11.38
N ASP A 235 -25.05 -0.63 -10.80
CA ASP A 235 -24.31 -0.34 -9.58
C ASP A 235 -23.05 0.46 -9.91
N PHE A 236 -23.05 1.73 -9.52
CA PHE A 236 -21.93 2.65 -9.65
C PHE A 236 -21.33 3.04 -8.29
N SER A 237 -21.72 2.38 -7.19
CA SER A 237 -21.27 2.72 -5.83
C SER A 237 -19.74 2.54 -5.66
N TYR A 238 -19.13 1.70 -6.47
CA TYR A 238 -17.67 1.53 -6.51
C TYR A 238 -16.91 2.83 -6.86
N LYS A 239 -17.59 3.84 -7.40
CA LYS A 239 -17.02 5.17 -7.69
C LYS A 239 -17.03 6.12 -6.48
N LEU A 240 -17.78 5.81 -5.43
CA LEU A 240 -17.87 6.67 -4.24
C LEU A 240 -16.62 6.52 -3.39
N VAL A 241 -16.10 7.63 -2.90
CA VAL A 241 -14.87 7.65 -2.10
C VAL A 241 -15.07 8.52 -0.86
N TYR A 242 -14.97 7.91 0.30
CA TYR A 242 -14.82 8.64 1.55
C TYR A 242 -13.42 9.24 1.64
N THR A 243 -13.33 10.49 2.06
CA THR A 243 -12.07 11.20 2.27
C THR A 243 -12.01 11.78 3.67
N GLY A 244 -10.84 11.74 4.28
CA GLY A 244 -10.62 12.26 5.63
C GLY A 244 -10.12 11.20 6.62
N GLU A 245 -10.20 11.55 7.89
CA GLU A 245 -9.63 10.77 8.98
C GLU A 245 -10.45 9.53 9.36
N ASP A 246 -9.80 8.53 9.90
CA ASP A 246 -10.41 7.24 10.27
C ASP A 246 -10.70 7.13 11.76
N TYR A 247 -10.92 8.22 12.48
CA TYR A 247 -11.19 8.09 13.90
C TYR A 247 -11.80 9.37 14.50
N PRO A 248 -12.53 9.24 15.61
CA PRO A 248 -12.94 10.40 16.39
C PRO A 248 -11.79 10.91 17.27
N TRP A 249 -11.50 12.20 17.16
CA TRP A 249 -10.50 12.92 17.96
C TRP A 249 -11.14 13.75 19.08
N GLY A 250 -10.31 14.40 19.86
CA GLY A 250 -10.73 15.37 20.87
C GLY A 250 -11.76 14.81 21.84
N PRO A 251 -12.95 15.44 21.98
CA PRO A 251 -13.96 15.00 22.94
C PRO A 251 -14.47 13.58 22.75
N TRP A 252 -14.28 13.00 21.57
CA TRP A 252 -14.71 11.64 21.25
C TRP A 252 -13.56 10.64 21.25
N ASN A 253 -12.39 11.05 21.64
CA ASN A 253 -11.23 10.17 21.73
C ASN A 253 -11.54 8.92 22.57
N GLY A 254 -11.17 7.76 22.05
CA GLY A 254 -11.42 6.45 22.66
C GLY A 254 -12.77 5.81 22.30
N GLN A 255 -13.56 6.40 21.42
CA GLN A 255 -14.69 5.72 20.81
C GLN A 255 -14.18 4.59 19.90
N ALA A 256 -14.99 3.52 19.79
CA ALA A 256 -14.59 2.31 19.08
C ALA A 256 -14.79 2.39 17.56
N ASP A 257 -15.66 3.29 17.08
CA ASP A 257 -16.05 3.36 15.68
C ASP A 257 -15.15 4.36 14.94
N PHE A 258 -14.84 4.03 13.68
CA PHE A 258 -13.95 4.80 12.82
C PHE A 258 -14.67 5.16 11.52
N LEU A 259 -14.64 6.44 11.14
CA LEU A 259 -15.44 6.98 10.02
C LEU A 259 -15.09 6.33 8.68
N ALA A 260 -13.81 6.21 8.35
CA ALA A 260 -13.40 5.60 7.09
C ALA A 260 -13.79 4.11 7.03
N ARG A 261 -13.66 3.38 8.15
CA ARG A 261 -14.08 1.98 8.23
C ARG A 261 -15.61 1.83 8.09
N ASP A 262 -16.38 2.71 8.73
CA ASP A 262 -17.84 2.71 8.60
C ASP A 262 -18.28 3.05 7.18
N ALA A 263 -17.59 3.97 6.50
CA ALA A 263 -17.84 4.27 5.08
C ALA A 263 -17.57 3.06 4.17
N VAL A 264 -16.49 2.31 4.43
CA VAL A 264 -16.20 1.04 3.72
C VAL A 264 -17.32 0.03 3.95
N LEU A 265 -17.76 -0.14 5.19
CA LEU A 265 -18.87 -1.07 5.52
C LEU A 265 -20.19 -0.65 4.89
N ALA A 266 -20.43 0.66 4.72
CA ALA A 266 -21.59 1.18 4.01
C ALA A 266 -21.53 0.98 2.49
N GLY A 267 -20.38 0.77 1.89
CA GLY A 267 -20.22 0.54 0.45
C GLY A 267 -19.30 1.52 -0.28
N CYS A 268 -18.67 2.46 0.41
CA CYS A 268 -17.75 3.41 -0.21
C CYS A 268 -16.33 2.83 -0.37
N GLY A 269 -15.59 3.35 -1.35
CA GLY A 269 -14.13 3.33 -1.35
C GLY A 269 -13.58 4.36 -0.35
N ILE A 270 -12.27 4.44 -0.24
CA ILE A 270 -11.60 5.41 0.65
C ILE A 270 -10.41 6.09 -0.02
N ARG A 271 -10.13 7.31 0.43
CA ARG A 271 -8.88 8.04 0.24
C ARG A 271 -8.55 8.73 1.57
N THR A 272 -7.45 8.37 2.16
CA THR A 272 -6.96 8.99 3.39
C THR A 272 -5.52 9.46 3.18
N GLY A 273 -5.04 10.38 4.00
CA GLY A 273 -3.67 10.91 3.97
C GLY A 273 -2.59 9.95 4.49
N ILE A 274 -2.90 8.66 4.55
CA ILE A 274 -2.07 7.65 5.21
C ILE A 274 -0.67 7.48 4.60
N THR A 275 -0.46 7.85 3.34
CA THR A 275 0.85 7.74 2.68
C THR A 275 1.71 8.96 2.83
N GLU A 276 1.17 10.12 3.16
CA GLU A 276 1.93 11.32 3.50
C GLU A 276 2.90 11.05 4.64
N VAL A 277 2.48 10.22 5.60
CA VAL A 277 3.30 9.74 6.68
C VAL A 277 3.79 8.34 6.35
N PHE A 278 5.03 8.15 5.99
CA PHE A 278 5.58 6.85 5.61
C PHE A 278 5.77 5.88 6.80
N ASN A 279 5.51 6.30 8.02
CA ASN A 279 5.30 5.42 9.15
C ASN A 279 3.90 4.79 9.08
N PHE A 280 3.76 3.58 9.62
CA PHE A 280 2.50 2.86 9.56
C PHE A 280 1.52 3.41 10.60
N HIS A 281 0.56 4.18 10.16
CA HIS A 281 -0.40 4.86 11.01
C HIS A 281 -1.54 3.92 11.39
N LEU A 282 -1.59 3.48 12.62
CA LEU A 282 -2.50 2.40 13.05
C LEU A 282 -3.98 2.74 12.95
N ASN A 283 -4.34 4.00 13.13
CA ASN A 283 -5.75 4.41 13.08
C ASN A 283 -6.35 4.36 11.68
N HIS A 284 -5.56 4.64 10.65
CA HIS A 284 -6.02 4.54 9.27
C HIS A 284 -5.97 3.11 8.73
N THR A 285 -5.06 2.30 9.26
CA THR A 285 -4.80 0.95 8.79
C THR A 285 -6.02 0.01 8.82
N PRO A 286 -6.89 0.02 9.86
CA PRO A 286 -8.09 -0.81 9.87
C PRO A 286 -9.08 -0.51 8.74
N ALA A 287 -9.15 0.72 8.25
CA ALA A 287 -10.01 1.08 7.13
C ALA A 287 -9.57 0.41 5.83
N TYR A 288 -8.27 0.15 5.66
CA TYR A 288 -7.70 -0.64 4.56
C TYR A 288 -7.74 -2.15 4.81
N GLY A 289 -8.28 -2.61 5.93
CA GLY A 289 -8.29 -4.03 6.29
C GLY A 289 -6.95 -4.55 6.81
N ALA A 290 -6.07 -3.68 7.26
CA ALA A 290 -4.76 -4.07 7.78
C ALA A 290 -4.67 -3.96 9.30
N SER A 291 -3.79 -4.76 9.88
CA SER A 291 -3.49 -4.78 11.31
C SER A 291 -2.03 -5.16 11.55
N ILE A 292 -1.55 -4.95 12.78
CA ILE A 292 -0.21 -5.38 13.19
C ILE A 292 -0.35 -6.64 14.04
N ALA A 293 0.30 -7.70 13.60
CA ALA A 293 0.37 -8.96 14.33
C ALA A 293 1.28 -8.83 15.58
N PRO A 294 1.15 -9.76 16.56
CA PRO A 294 1.97 -9.71 17.78
C PRO A 294 3.48 -9.78 17.55
N ASP A 295 3.92 -10.32 16.44
CA ASP A 295 5.33 -10.40 16.03
C ASP A 295 5.80 -9.16 15.25
N GLY A 296 4.93 -8.15 15.09
CA GLY A 296 5.24 -6.88 14.43
C GLY A 296 4.99 -6.87 12.92
N HIS A 297 4.59 -7.98 12.31
CA HIS A 297 4.26 -8.00 10.89
C HIS A 297 2.91 -7.35 10.61
N ILE A 298 2.80 -6.70 9.45
CA ILE A 298 1.56 -6.11 8.96
C ILE A 298 0.78 -7.18 8.22
N VAL A 299 -0.46 -7.41 8.66
CA VAL A 299 -1.37 -8.39 8.05
C VAL A 299 -2.52 -7.65 7.37
N VAL A 300 -2.74 -7.95 6.10
CA VAL A 300 -3.88 -7.45 5.31
C VAL A 300 -4.93 -8.55 5.22
N ASP A 301 -6.15 -8.24 5.63
CA ASP A 301 -7.30 -9.15 5.47
C ASP A 301 -7.80 -9.08 4.02
N GLU A 302 -7.42 -10.06 3.22
CA GLU A 302 -7.83 -10.15 1.81
C GLU A 302 -9.35 -10.33 1.62
N ASN A 303 -10.11 -10.58 2.70
CA ASN A 303 -11.57 -10.64 2.67
C ASN A 303 -12.24 -9.32 3.10
N TRP A 304 -11.45 -8.28 3.40
CA TRP A 304 -12.02 -6.99 3.73
C TRP A 304 -12.88 -6.46 2.58
N PRO A 305 -14.10 -5.93 2.81
CA PRO A 305 -15.03 -5.54 1.74
C PRO A 305 -14.41 -4.62 0.70
N LEU A 306 -13.61 -3.65 1.13
CA LEU A 306 -12.88 -2.72 0.26
C LEU A 306 -12.05 -3.45 -0.81
N LEU A 307 -11.45 -4.59 -0.46
CA LEU A 307 -10.56 -5.34 -1.35
C LEU A 307 -11.33 -6.22 -2.34
N ASN A 308 -12.55 -6.63 -2.03
CA ASN A 308 -13.30 -7.61 -2.81
C ASN A 308 -14.25 -6.99 -3.83
N ASP A 309 -14.70 -5.75 -3.63
CA ASP A 309 -15.80 -5.17 -4.39
C ASP A 309 -15.36 -4.29 -5.58
N GLY A 310 -14.08 -4.25 -5.92
CA GLY A 310 -13.55 -3.44 -7.03
C GLY A 310 -13.66 -1.93 -6.80
N ARG A 311 -13.78 -1.50 -5.56
CA ARG A 311 -13.90 -0.10 -5.16
C ARG A 311 -12.60 0.66 -5.32
N VAL A 312 -12.70 1.97 -5.23
CA VAL A 312 -11.54 2.85 -5.14
C VAL A 312 -10.85 2.63 -3.78
N ILE A 313 -9.57 2.29 -3.85
CA ILE A 313 -8.65 2.19 -2.72
C ILE A 313 -7.58 3.23 -3.02
N ALA A 314 -7.79 4.45 -2.54
CA ALA A 314 -6.88 5.54 -2.83
C ALA A 314 -6.11 5.96 -1.58
N ALA A 315 -5.00 6.61 -1.79
CA ALA A 315 -4.23 7.27 -0.77
C ALA A 315 -3.58 8.52 -1.36
N GLU A 316 -3.18 9.41 -0.51
CA GLU A 316 -2.46 10.63 -0.83
C GLU A 316 -0.96 10.39 -0.76
N ASN A 317 -0.23 10.87 -1.77
CA ASN A 317 1.22 10.80 -1.82
C ASN A 317 1.78 12.15 -2.28
N GLU A 318 1.85 13.07 -1.37
CA GLU A 318 2.34 14.43 -1.58
C GLU A 318 3.04 14.95 -0.33
N CYS A 319 3.40 16.21 -0.34
CA CYS A 319 3.78 16.97 0.86
C CYS A 319 5.05 16.52 1.56
N PHE A 320 5.94 15.76 0.92
CA PHE A 320 7.15 15.26 1.58
C PHE A 320 8.06 16.38 2.15
N THR A 321 7.93 17.59 1.64
CA THR A 321 8.67 18.74 2.15
C THR A 321 7.81 19.99 2.37
N ALA A 322 6.65 20.08 1.73
CA ALA A 322 5.83 21.28 1.70
C ALA A 322 4.86 21.40 2.90
N CYS A 323 4.33 20.30 3.40
CA CYS A 323 3.32 20.27 4.46
C CYS A 323 3.89 20.29 5.89
N GLY A 324 5.16 20.63 6.05
CA GLY A 324 5.79 20.78 7.38
C GLY A 324 6.27 19.49 8.00
N TYR A 325 6.20 18.35 7.30
CA TYR A 325 6.85 17.13 7.74
C TYR A 325 8.37 17.25 7.59
N ALA A 326 9.10 17.06 8.67
CA ALA A 326 10.56 17.16 8.66
C ALA A 326 11.19 15.88 8.08
N VAL A 327 11.13 15.73 6.78
CA VAL A 327 11.69 14.57 6.08
C VAL A 327 13.19 14.78 5.87
N SER A 328 14.02 13.96 6.52
CA SER A 328 15.49 14.03 6.40
C SER A 328 16.02 13.43 5.11
N ASP A 329 15.31 12.49 4.52
CA ASP A 329 15.66 11.78 3.28
C ASP A 329 14.42 11.59 2.42
N VAL A 330 14.25 12.48 1.44
CA VAL A 330 13.08 12.49 0.54
C VAL A 330 12.99 11.22 -0.29
N SER A 331 14.11 10.68 -0.76
CA SER A 331 14.12 9.43 -1.52
C SER A 331 13.57 8.27 -0.69
N TYR A 332 14.00 8.18 0.56
CA TYR A 332 13.50 7.17 1.50
C TYR A 332 12.00 7.37 1.78
N ALA A 333 11.56 8.59 2.02
CA ALA A 333 10.15 8.90 2.30
C ALA A 333 9.23 8.51 1.14
N VAL A 334 9.57 8.91 -0.08
CA VAL A 334 8.82 8.55 -1.30
C VAL A 334 8.76 7.04 -1.48
N LYS A 335 9.89 6.35 -1.33
CA LYS A 335 9.96 4.88 -1.40
C LYS A 335 9.03 4.22 -0.38
N MET A 336 9.14 4.60 0.89
CA MET A 336 8.39 3.96 1.97
C MET A 336 6.88 4.26 1.89
N ALA A 337 6.48 5.49 1.55
CA ALA A 337 5.08 5.85 1.33
C ALA A 337 4.45 5.01 0.21
N ASN A 338 5.15 4.87 -0.91
CA ASN A 338 4.69 4.05 -2.02
C ASN A 338 4.63 2.56 -1.67
N LEU A 339 5.60 2.02 -0.96
CA LEU A 339 5.57 0.63 -0.50
C LEU A 339 4.40 0.38 0.45
N LYS A 340 4.13 1.32 1.37
CA LYS A 340 2.96 1.27 2.25
C LYS A 340 1.66 1.26 1.45
N ALA A 341 1.50 2.17 0.49
CA ALA A 341 0.32 2.21 -0.38
C ALA A 341 0.12 0.89 -1.14
N LEU A 342 1.18 0.35 -1.72
CA LEU A 342 1.12 -0.92 -2.45
C LEU A 342 0.84 -2.11 -1.52
N GLN A 343 1.36 -2.13 -0.30
CA GLN A 343 1.03 -3.14 0.71
C GLN A 343 -0.46 -3.10 1.05
N LEU A 344 -1.06 -1.91 1.15
CA LEU A 344 -2.48 -1.70 1.43
C LEU A 344 -3.38 -1.90 0.20
N ARG A 345 -2.84 -2.40 -0.92
CA ARG A 345 -3.59 -2.70 -2.16
C ARG A 345 -4.17 -1.47 -2.87
N VAL A 346 -3.61 -0.29 -2.63
CA VAL A 346 -4.04 0.95 -3.29
C VAL A 346 -4.07 0.79 -4.81
N ASN A 347 -5.15 1.26 -5.43
CA ASN A 347 -5.35 1.24 -6.87
C ASN A 347 -5.30 2.64 -7.50
N TYR A 348 -5.48 3.70 -6.71
CA TYR A 348 -5.34 5.08 -7.15
C TYR A 348 -4.48 5.87 -6.17
N LEU A 349 -3.51 6.63 -6.65
CA LEU A 349 -2.70 7.54 -5.84
C LEU A 349 -2.96 8.98 -6.25
N TYR A 350 -3.33 9.81 -5.27
CA TYR A 350 -3.29 11.25 -5.41
C TYR A 350 -1.84 11.72 -5.38
N VAL A 351 -1.47 12.54 -6.34
CA VAL A 351 -0.12 13.08 -6.47
C VAL A 351 -0.19 14.56 -6.86
N VAL A 352 0.72 15.34 -6.31
CA VAL A 352 1.05 16.68 -6.81
C VAL A 352 2.41 16.55 -7.47
N PRO A 353 2.52 16.65 -8.81
CA PRO A 353 3.68 16.16 -9.55
C PRO A 353 5.04 16.63 -9.02
N GLU A 354 5.15 17.91 -8.63
CA GLU A 354 6.39 18.46 -8.07
C GLU A 354 6.62 17.97 -6.64
N ASP A 355 5.60 18.03 -5.78
CA ASP A 355 5.69 17.65 -4.36
C ASP A 355 5.79 16.12 -4.16
N SER A 356 5.34 15.34 -5.14
CA SER A 356 5.50 13.88 -5.16
C SER A 356 6.81 13.44 -5.81
N TYR A 357 7.58 14.36 -6.37
CA TYR A 357 8.88 14.07 -7.01
C TYR A 357 8.81 13.06 -8.16
N LEU A 358 7.73 13.14 -8.99
CA LEU A 358 7.49 12.17 -10.08
C LEU A 358 8.65 12.09 -11.08
N ASP A 359 9.21 13.23 -11.48
CA ASP A 359 10.32 13.28 -12.45
C ASP A 359 11.66 12.91 -11.80
N THR A 360 11.84 13.21 -10.51
CA THR A 360 13.09 12.93 -9.79
C THR A 360 13.29 11.45 -9.58
N TYR A 361 12.22 10.71 -9.28
CA TYR A 361 12.26 9.27 -9.02
C TYR A 361 11.45 8.49 -10.06
N ALA A 362 11.61 8.84 -11.34
CA ALA A 362 10.77 8.37 -12.43
C ALA A 362 10.71 6.85 -12.57
N GLU A 363 11.83 6.13 -12.38
CA GLU A 363 11.87 4.66 -12.46
C GLU A 363 11.07 4.01 -11.34
N HIS A 364 11.18 4.54 -10.12
CA HIS A 364 10.39 4.08 -8.97
C HIS A 364 8.90 4.32 -9.19
N TRP A 365 8.51 5.52 -9.65
CA TRP A 365 7.13 5.86 -9.92
C TRP A 365 6.52 5.04 -11.06
N GLU A 366 7.32 4.71 -12.08
CA GLU A 366 6.86 3.79 -13.14
C GLU A 366 6.60 2.39 -12.58
N TRP A 367 7.48 1.86 -11.74
CA TRP A 367 7.24 0.60 -11.04
C TRP A 367 5.97 0.65 -10.18
N VAL A 368 5.75 1.74 -9.44
CA VAL A 368 4.52 1.95 -8.65
C VAL A 368 3.29 1.91 -9.55
N ARG A 369 3.31 2.67 -10.66
CA ARG A 369 2.22 2.72 -11.64
C ARG A 369 1.86 1.33 -12.19
N LEU A 370 2.86 0.51 -12.45
CA LEU A 370 2.70 -0.86 -12.94
C LEU A 370 2.22 -1.83 -11.86
N SER A 371 2.35 -1.46 -10.60
CA SER A 371 2.04 -2.29 -9.43
C SER A 371 0.70 -1.97 -8.76
N LEU A 372 0.09 -0.79 -9.06
CA LEU A 372 -1.18 -0.37 -8.47
C LEU A 372 -2.31 -1.39 -8.70
N GLY A 373 -3.17 -1.58 -7.70
CA GLY A 373 -4.40 -2.36 -7.76
C GLY A 373 -4.26 -3.84 -8.10
N ARG A 374 -3.03 -4.36 -8.19
CA ARG A 374 -2.80 -5.78 -8.49
C ARG A 374 -3.07 -6.66 -7.28
N ARG A 375 -3.50 -7.88 -7.57
CA ARG A 375 -3.62 -8.99 -6.63
C ARG A 375 -2.44 -9.96 -6.80
N ALA A 376 -2.33 -10.92 -5.90
CA ALA A 376 -1.25 -11.91 -5.94
C ALA A 376 -1.15 -12.63 -7.28
N GLU A 377 -2.29 -12.97 -7.86
CA GLU A 377 -2.36 -13.76 -9.10
C GLU A 377 -1.87 -12.97 -10.32
N ASP A 378 -2.17 -11.66 -10.40
CA ASP A 378 -1.88 -10.81 -11.55
C ASP A 378 -0.69 -9.86 -11.32
N SER A 379 -0.05 -9.90 -10.15
CA SER A 379 1.16 -9.11 -9.89
C SER A 379 2.37 -9.67 -10.62
N PRO A 380 3.19 -8.80 -11.24
CA PRO A 380 4.45 -9.22 -11.83
C PRO A 380 5.51 -9.59 -10.78
N ASP A 381 5.42 -9.02 -9.60
CA ASP A 381 6.39 -9.24 -8.52
C ASP A 381 5.72 -9.35 -7.15
N ALA A 382 6.44 -10.01 -6.24
CA ALA A 382 6.25 -9.98 -4.80
C ALA A 382 7.50 -9.41 -4.16
N TRP A 383 7.36 -8.70 -3.03
CA TRP A 383 8.49 -8.01 -2.43
C TRP A 383 8.37 -7.84 -0.93
N VAL A 384 9.52 -7.64 -0.29
CA VAL A 384 9.65 -7.25 1.11
C VAL A 384 10.71 -6.17 1.26
N ALA A 385 10.34 -5.05 1.85
CA ALA A 385 11.27 -4.03 2.34
C ALA A 385 11.62 -4.36 3.79
N LEU A 386 12.87 -4.73 3.99
CA LEU A 386 13.38 -5.12 5.29
C LEU A 386 13.67 -3.87 6.12
N ARG A 387 12.85 -3.65 7.14
CA ARG A 387 12.99 -2.50 8.04
C ARG A 387 12.43 -2.84 9.42
N GLU A 388 12.67 -1.96 10.35
CA GLU A 388 12.02 -1.99 11.65
C GLU A 388 11.76 -0.56 12.09
N PHE A 389 10.54 -0.27 12.56
CA PHE A 389 10.16 1.09 12.93
C PHE A 389 9.10 1.13 14.02
N GLN A 390 8.99 2.26 14.69
CA GLN A 390 7.87 2.59 15.57
C GLN A 390 6.97 3.61 14.87
N ASP A 391 5.70 3.57 15.16
CA ASP A 391 4.77 4.60 14.70
C ASP A 391 4.95 5.85 15.56
N MET A 392 5.67 6.83 15.02
CA MET A 392 6.06 8.04 15.74
C MET A 392 4.90 8.98 16.03
N TYR A 393 3.93 9.04 15.14
CA TYR A 393 2.77 9.90 15.31
C TYR A 393 2.06 9.63 16.64
N TRP A 394 1.95 8.37 17.01
CA TRP A 394 1.30 7.94 18.24
C TRP A 394 2.19 7.96 19.47
N LEU A 395 3.50 7.82 19.32
CA LEU A 395 4.43 7.88 20.45
C LEU A 395 4.42 9.23 21.14
N ASN A 396 4.19 10.31 20.40
CA ASN A 396 4.21 11.67 20.90
C ASN A 396 2.84 12.20 21.30
N ASN A 397 1.79 11.44 21.09
CA ASN A 397 0.42 11.83 21.41
C ASN A 397 -0.07 11.13 22.68
N ASP A 398 -0.73 11.84 23.59
CA ASP A 398 -1.18 11.33 24.92
C ASP A 398 -2.25 10.23 24.85
N SER A 399 -2.84 9.96 23.71
CA SER A 399 -3.84 8.92 23.51
C SER A 399 -3.31 7.47 23.39
N HIS A 400 -2.16 7.22 23.73
CA HIS A 400 -1.17 6.14 23.69
C HIS A 400 -1.58 4.71 23.94
N GLN A 401 -2.62 4.24 23.33
CA GLN A 401 -2.90 2.81 23.29
C GLN A 401 -1.83 2.00 22.53
N TRP A 402 -0.80 2.64 22.01
CA TRP A 402 0.20 2.06 21.12
C TRP A 402 1.61 1.95 21.71
N GLN A 403 1.87 2.58 22.84
CA GLN A 403 3.19 2.55 23.50
C GLN A 403 3.70 1.15 23.81
N ASP A 404 2.79 0.20 24.06
CA ASP A 404 3.11 -1.19 24.35
C ASP A 404 3.14 -2.10 23.10
N LYS A 405 2.99 -1.53 21.90
CA LYS A 405 3.05 -2.33 20.68
C LYS A 405 4.47 -2.70 20.33
N PRO A 406 4.69 -3.89 19.78
CA PRO A 406 6.00 -4.27 19.28
C PRO A 406 6.42 -3.32 18.16
N TRP A 407 7.72 -3.26 17.93
CA TRP A 407 8.25 -2.64 16.74
C TRP A 407 7.61 -3.27 15.51
N ILE A 408 7.24 -2.43 14.53
CA ILE A 408 6.63 -2.88 13.29
C ILE A 408 7.75 -3.34 12.37
N HIS A 409 7.63 -4.54 11.85
CA HIS A 409 8.61 -5.15 10.96
C HIS A 409 8.14 -5.05 9.53
N ASN A 410 9.03 -4.71 8.62
CA ASN A 410 8.93 -4.77 7.20
C ASN A 410 7.68 -4.11 6.57
N PHE A 411 7.79 -3.72 5.32
CA PHE A 411 6.67 -3.64 4.39
C PHE A 411 6.73 -4.84 3.46
N GLU A 412 5.60 -5.53 3.29
CA GLU A 412 5.54 -6.83 2.64
C GLU A 412 4.37 -6.92 1.66
N ARG A 413 4.62 -7.54 0.51
CA ARG A 413 3.58 -7.81 -0.47
C ARG A 413 3.85 -9.15 -1.12
N TRP A 414 3.14 -10.19 -0.63
CA TRP A 414 3.25 -11.59 -1.06
C TRP A 414 4.63 -12.24 -0.96
N LEU A 415 5.56 -11.56 -0.33
CA LEU A 415 6.85 -12.07 0.09
C LEU A 415 7.11 -11.61 1.52
N VAL A 416 7.32 -12.57 2.43
CA VAL A 416 7.45 -12.32 3.87
C VAL A 416 8.82 -12.79 4.34
N GLN A 417 9.50 -11.96 5.14
CA GLN A 417 10.69 -12.38 5.88
C GLN A 417 10.30 -12.75 7.31
N LYS A 418 10.85 -13.83 7.85
CA LYS A 418 10.60 -14.22 9.24
C LYS A 418 11.89 -14.51 9.98
N ASP A 419 11.96 -14.02 11.22
CA ASP A 419 12.96 -14.39 12.19
C ASP A 419 12.58 -15.73 12.83
N ILE A 420 13.19 -16.81 12.38
CA ILE A 420 12.80 -18.17 12.77
C ILE A 420 14.00 -19.08 13.01
N GLY A 421 13.83 -19.99 13.95
CA GLY A 421 14.91 -20.91 14.33
C GLY A 421 16.05 -20.20 15.08
N THR A 422 17.10 -20.94 15.41
CA THR A 422 18.25 -20.42 16.16
C THR A 422 19.26 -19.69 15.27
N ASN A 423 19.27 -19.98 13.97
CA ASN A 423 20.23 -19.47 12.99
C ASN A 423 19.65 -18.42 12.02
N GLY A 424 18.35 -18.14 12.13
CA GLY A 424 17.65 -17.19 11.26
C GLY A 424 17.05 -16.00 12.01
N GLN A 425 17.59 -15.66 13.17
CA GLN A 425 17.23 -14.42 13.87
C GLN A 425 18.04 -13.28 13.25
N THR A 426 17.34 -12.24 12.83
CA THR A 426 17.98 -11.04 12.30
C THR A 426 18.02 -9.93 13.35
N ARG A 427 18.75 -8.89 13.08
CA ARG A 427 18.78 -7.66 13.86
C ARG A 427 18.59 -6.45 12.96
N ARG A 428 18.31 -5.31 13.58
CA ARG A 428 18.15 -4.04 12.87
C ARG A 428 19.35 -3.75 11.99
N GLY A 429 19.11 -3.16 10.84
CA GLY A 429 20.14 -2.59 9.99
C GLY A 429 20.97 -1.53 10.73
N THR A 430 22.05 -1.12 10.11
CA THR A 430 22.96 -0.11 10.68
C THR A 430 22.48 1.32 10.43
N ASP A 431 21.62 1.50 9.43
CA ASP A 431 21.11 2.80 9.03
C ASP A 431 19.80 3.13 9.76
N MET A 432 19.89 4.10 10.65
CA MET A 432 18.71 4.61 11.38
C MET A 432 18.16 5.82 10.65
N ARG A 433 16.89 5.73 10.26
CA ARG A 433 16.16 6.85 9.69
C ARG A 433 15.35 7.57 10.75
N VAL A 434 15.14 8.86 10.53
CA VAL A 434 14.34 9.72 11.41
C VAL A 434 12.90 9.72 10.90
N GLY A 435 11.93 9.64 11.82
CA GLY A 435 10.51 9.77 11.48
C GLY A 435 10.15 11.19 11.03
N GLU A 436 9.15 11.33 10.18
CA GLU A 436 8.74 12.62 9.59
C GLU A 436 8.13 13.54 10.60
N VAL A 437 7.31 13.00 11.51
CA VAL A 437 6.51 13.77 12.46
C VAL A 437 7.35 14.28 13.62
N ASP A 438 8.37 13.53 14.00
CA ASP A 438 9.31 13.94 15.06
C ASP A 438 10.74 13.54 14.69
N PRO A 439 11.47 14.42 14.01
CA PRO A 439 12.85 14.16 13.61
C PRO A 439 13.82 13.95 14.77
N ASP A 440 13.47 14.40 15.98
CA ASP A 440 14.35 14.26 17.15
C ASP A 440 14.28 12.87 17.78
N ASN A 441 13.23 12.08 17.47
CA ASN A 441 13.01 10.73 17.98
C ASN A 441 13.17 9.64 16.92
N GLY A 442 14.17 9.74 16.08
CA GLY A 442 14.46 8.75 15.04
C GLY A 442 14.34 7.30 15.50
N THR A 443 13.37 6.58 14.94
CA THR A 443 12.99 5.24 15.37
C THR A 443 12.71 4.30 14.21
N SER A 444 13.30 4.57 13.08
CA SER A 444 13.17 3.75 11.88
C SER A 444 14.54 3.26 11.42
N TYR A 445 14.65 1.96 11.19
CA TYR A 445 15.86 1.31 10.68
C TYR A 445 15.55 0.71 9.32
N GLU A 446 16.32 1.05 8.30
CA GLU A 446 16.27 0.40 7.00
C GLU A 446 17.23 -0.78 6.97
N GLY A 447 16.72 -1.94 6.60
CA GLY A 447 17.50 -3.17 6.53
C GLY A 447 17.39 -4.08 7.74
N ARG A 448 17.64 -5.35 7.46
CA ARG A 448 17.84 -6.41 8.46
C ARG A 448 19.21 -7.05 8.23
N ARG A 449 19.92 -7.35 9.29
CA ARG A 449 21.24 -7.95 9.15
C ARG A 449 21.35 -9.25 9.93
N THR A 450 22.18 -10.12 9.42
CA THR A 450 22.60 -11.34 10.10
C THR A 450 23.40 -11.03 11.37
N HIS A 451 23.61 -12.02 12.20
CA HIS A 451 24.45 -11.90 13.39
C HIS A 451 25.38 -13.11 13.46
N HIS A 452 26.42 -13.11 12.61
CA HIS A 452 27.36 -14.20 12.47
C HIS A 452 28.01 -14.62 13.81
N ALA A 453 28.41 -13.64 14.63
CA ALA A 453 29.00 -13.91 15.94
C ALA A 453 28.14 -14.78 16.88
N ASN A 454 26.81 -14.83 16.63
CA ASN A 454 25.87 -15.67 17.36
C ASN A 454 25.39 -16.89 16.56
N GLY A 455 26.03 -17.20 15.41
CA GLY A 455 25.63 -18.30 14.52
C GLY A 455 24.30 -18.04 13.79
N GLN A 456 23.88 -16.78 13.67
CA GLN A 456 22.64 -16.34 12.98
C GLN A 456 23.02 -15.89 11.56
N ASP A 457 23.22 -16.86 10.69
CA ASP A 457 23.84 -16.67 9.37
C ASP A 457 22.80 -16.64 8.22
N TYR A 458 21.50 -16.72 8.51
CA TYR A 458 20.45 -16.85 7.50
C TYR A 458 19.37 -15.78 7.66
N ILE A 459 18.79 -15.37 6.52
CA ILE A 459 17.54 -14.60 6.44
C ILE A 459 16.54 -15.44 5.66
N TYR A 460 15.41 -15.78 6.26
CA TYR A 460 14.41 -16.71 5.70
C TYR A 460 13.25 -15.98 5.06
N PHE A 461 12.79 -16.48 3.90
CA PHE A 461 11.70 -15.89 3.11
C PHE A 461 10.64 -16.91 2.76
N TYR A 462 9.40 -16.43 2.74
CA TYR A 462 8.17 -17.18 2.47
C TYR A 462 7.39 -16.45 1.39
N VAL A 463 7.05 -17.17 0.33
CA VAL A 463 6.27 -16.67 -0.80
C VAL A 463 4.81 -17.03 -0.58
N ASP A 464 3.90 -16.08 -0.80
CA ASP A 464 2.47 -16.34 -0.72
C ASP A 464 2.05 -17.33 -1.83
N ASP A 465 1.34 -18.39 -1.46
CA ASP A 465 0.88 -19.42 -2.37
C ASP A 465 -0.06 -18.90 -3.48
N LEU A 466 -0.77 -17.78 -3.23
CA LEU A 466 -1.57 -17.10 -4.25
C LEU A 466 -0.71 -16.36 -5.27
N PHE A 467 0.50 -15.97 -4.89
CA PHE A 467 1.44 -15.35 -5.82
C PHE A 467 2.15 -16.40 -6.68
N LEU A 468 2.86 -17.32 -6.05
CA LEU A 468 3.53 -18.46 -6.70
C LEU A 468 3.55 -19.65 -5.75
N ASN A 469 3.24 -20.83 -6.28
CA ASN A 469 3.18 -22.07 -5.53
C ASN A 469 3.81 -23.21 -6.32
N GLY A 470 4.48 -24.12 -5.64
CA GLY A 470 5.06 -25.33 -6.22
C GLY A 470 6.26 -25.07 -7.12
N PHE A 471 6.41 -25.90 -8.14
CA PHE A 471 7.55 -25.82 -9.05
C PHE A 471 7.37 -24.70 -10.07
N CYS A 472 8.28 -23.73 -10.04
CA CYS A 472 8.37 -22.63 -10.99
C CYS A 472 9.57 -22.85 -11.92
N PRO A 473 9.36 -22.90 -13.26
CA PRO A 473 10.45 -23.19 -14.21
C PRO A 473 11.52 -22.10 -14.24
N SER A 474 11.14 -20.86 -14.01
CA SER A 474 12.08 -19.74 -13.88
C SER A 474 11.48 -18.57 -13.11
N ILE A 475 12.32 -17.87 -12.34
CA ILE A 475 12.02 -16.60 -11.68
C ILE A 475 13.24 -15.68 -11.78
N GLN A 476 13.02 -14.40 -11.59
CA GLN A 476 14.12 -13.48 -11.24
C GLN A 476 14.00 -13.11 -9.77
N LEU A 477 15.11 -13.16 -9.04
CA LEU A 477 15.19 -12.69 -7.67
C LEU A 477 16.17 -11.53 -7.59
N LYS A 478 15.73 -10.40 -7.04
CA LYS A 478 16.54 -9.21 -6.81
C LYS A 478 16.72 -9.01 -5.31
N VAL A 479 17.95 -8.81 -4.88
CA VAL A 479 18.33 -8.59 -3.49
C VAL A 479 19.10 -7.29 -3.39
N THR A 480 18.48 -6.27 -2.81
CA THR A 480 19.15 -5.00 -2.51
C THR A 480 19.80 -5.10 -1.14
N TYR A 481 21.07 -4.78 -1.06
CA TYR A 481 21.92 -4.94 0.13
C TYR A 481 22.84 -3.73 0.32
N LEU A 482 23.31 -3.55 1.54
CA LEU A 482 24.35 -2.58 1.85
C LEU A 482 25.72 -3.24 1.66
N ASP A 483 26.53 -2.69 0.77
CA ASP A 483 27.85 -3.23 0.43
C ASP A 483 28.90 -2.82 1.46
N THR A 484 28.77 -3.36 2.67
CA THR A 484 29.73 -3.17 3.78
C THR A 484 30.42 -4.48 4.13
N GLY A 485 31.68 -4.41 4.59
CA GLY A 485 32.48 -5.57 4.89
C GLY A 485 32.82 -6.40 3.64
N HIS A 486 33.15 -7.67 3.84
CA HIS A 486 33.57 -8.60 2.77
C HIS A 486 32.76 -9.91 2.78
N ALA A 487 31.51 -9.87 3.22
CA ALA A 487 30.63 -11.03 3.21
C ALA A 487 30.56 -11.68 1.82
N GLN A 488 30.60 -13.02 1.79
CA GLN A 488 30.47 -13.83 0.58
C GLN A 488 29.13 -14.58 0.68
N TRP A 489 28.08 -14.01 0.17
CA TRP A 489 26.75 -14.51 0.39
C TRP A 489 26.08 -15.11 -0.87
N THR A 490 25.08 -15.98 -0.63
CA THR A 490 24.31 -16.66 -1.67
C THR A 490 22.84 -16.72 -1.29
N VAL A 491 21.97 -16.96 -2.29
CA VAL A 491 20.61 -17.40 -2.04
C VAL A 491 20.55 -18.93 -2.14
N GLU A 492 19.96 -19.56 -1.14
CA GLU A 492 19.69 -20.98 -1.10
C GLU A 492 18.20 -21.23 -1.39
N TYR A 493 17.92 -22.16 -2.29
CA TYR A 493 16.56 -22.56 -2.66
C TYR A 493 16.49 -24.04 -2.99
N PHE A 494 15.30 -24.63 -3.06
CA PHE A 494 15.08 -26.00 -3.47
C PHE A 494 14.69 -26.05 -4.95
N ASN A 495 15.27 -27.00 -5.73
CA ASN A 495 15.01 -27.11 -7.16
C ASN A 495 14.18 -28.34 -7.54
N GLY A 496 13.42 -28.92 -6.61
CA GLY A 496 12.66 -30.16 -6.78
C GLY A 496 13.51 -31.42 -6.63
N SER A 497 14.85 -31.32 -6.62
CA SER A 497 15.77 -32.46 -6.44
C SER A 497 16.69 -32.33 -5.25
N GLY A 498 16.91 -31.09 -4.78
CA GLY A 498 17.77 -30.79 -3.66
C GLY A 498 17.95 -29.29 -3.46
N MET A 499 18.64 -28.96 -2.39
CA MET A 499 19.04 -27.57 -2.10
C MET A 499 20.14 -27.13 -3.08
N VAL A 500 19.98 -25.94 -3.64
CA VAL A 500 20.89 -25.32 -4.61
C VAL A 500 21.25 -23.92 -4.11
N GLN A 501 22.41 -23.43 -4.50
CA GLN A 501 22.87 -22.06 -4.22
C GLN A 501 23.01 -21.28 -5.53
N THR A 502 22.70 -19.98 -5.47
CA THR A 502 23.03 -19.03 -6.54
C THR A 502 24.56 -18.82 -6.63
N PRO A 503 25.06 -18.16 -7.68
CA PRO A 503 26.41 -17.62 -7.66
C PRO A 503 26.65 -16.76 -6.42
N VAL A 504 27.91 -16.77 -5.96
CA VAL A 504 28.32 -16.01 -4.77
C VAL A 504 28.41 -14.53 -5.11
N VAL A 505 27.80 -13.69 -4.30
CA VAL A 505 28.04 -12.24 -4.27
C VAL A 505 29.09 -11.94 -3.21
N VAL A 506 30.03 -11.07 -3.55
CA VAL A 506 31.12 -10.65 -2.66
C VAL A 506 31.02 -9.17 -2.41
N ASN A 507 30.80 -8.78 -1.16
CA ASN A 507 30.83 -7.38 -0.76
C ASN A 507 32.24 -6.79 -0.95
N GLN A 508 32.29 -5.54 -1.38
CA GLN A 508 33.52 -4.82 -1.69
C GLN A 508 33.84 -3.70 -0.69
N ASP A 509 33.03 -3.59 0.37
CA ASP A 509 33.13 -2.57 1.42
C ASP A 509 33.07 -1.12 0.87
N THR A 510 32.22 -0.89 -0.12
CA THR A 510 32.04 0.45 -0.70
C THR A 510 31.18 1.36 0.15
N GLY A 511 30.35 0.80 1.04
CA GLY A 511 29.36 1.54 1.81
C GLY A 511 28.10 1.91 1.00
N GLU A 512 28.03 1.52 -0.28
CA GLU A 512 26.94 1.86 -1.16
C GLU A 512 25.84 0.79 -1.13
N VAL A 513 24.60 1.21 -1.47
CA VAL A 513 23.49 0.29 -1.71
C VAL A 513 23.63 -0.31 -3.09
N LYS A 514 23.51 -1.63 -3.19
CA LYS A 514 23.59 -2.37 -4.46
C LYS A 514 22.47 -3.38 -4.57
N THR A 515 22.08 -3.73 -5.80
CA THR A 515 21.12 -4.78 -6.09
C THR A 515 21.76 -5.92 -6.87
N ALA A 516 21.74 -7.12 -6.30
CA ALA A 516 22.12 -8.36 -6.98
C ALA A 516 20.88 -9.01 -7.58
N SER A 517 20.89 -9.22 -8.91
CA SER A 517 19.80 -9.82 -9.66
C SER A 517 20.18 -11.21 -10.13
N PHE A 518 19.38 -12.22 -9.77
CA PHE A 518 19.59 -13.63 -10.08
C PHE A 518 18.49 -14.14 -11.01
N GLY A 519 18.84 -14.65 -12.18
CA GLY A 519 17.93 -15.44 -13.03
C GLY A 519 17.96 -16.90 -12.57
N ILE A 520 16.96 -17.35 -11.84
CA ILE A 520 16.89 -18.69 -11.25
C ILE A 520 16.04 -19.60 -12.14
N GLN A 521 16.61 -20.76 -12.51
CA GLN A 521 15.92 -21.79 -13.27
C GLN A 521 15.52 -22.94 -12.34
N GLY A 522 14.21 -23.31 -12.37
CA GLY A 522 13.66 -24.40 -11.58
C GLY A 522 13.74 -24.15 -10.08
N VAL A 523 12.78 -23.46 -9.53
CA VAL A 523 12.62 -23.30 -8.08
C VAL A 523 11.35 -24.00 -7.61
N ASP A 524 11.41 -24.68 -6.49
CA ASP A 524 10.28 -25.35 -5.85
C ASP A 524 9.91 -24.60 -4.55
N LEU A 525 8.79 -23.90 -4.61
CA LEU A 525 8.26 -23.05 -3.54
C LEU A 525 7.23 -23.81 -2.70
N ASN A 526 7.59 -24.96 -2.14
CA ASN A 526 6.76 -25.79 -1.27
C ASN A 526 7.28 -25.83 0.17
N GLY A 527 8.01 -24.83 0.62
CA GLY A 527 8.57 -24.81 1.96
C GLY A 527 9.58 -25.94 2.21
N SER A 528 10.34 -26.33 1.20
CA SER A 528 11.24 -27.50 1.27
C SER A 528 12.57 -27.24 1.99
N LEU A 529 12.86 -25.99 2.32
CA LEU A 529 14.04 -25.63 3.11
C LEU A 529 13.80 -25.77 4.63
N PRO A 530 14.85 -25.73 5.46
CA PRO A 530 14.71 -25.65 6.92
C PRO A 530 13.71 -24.57 7.32
N ASN A 531 12.94 -24.83 8.38
CA ASN A 531 11.86 -24.00 8.88
C ASN A 531 10.70 -23.81 7.88
N GLN A 532 10.56 -24.68 6.88
CA GLN A 532 9.55 -24.59 5.82
C GLN A 532 9.66 -23.32 4.98
N ALA A 533 10.85 -22.76 4.83
CA ALA A 533 11.08 -21.61 3.98
C ALA A 533 11.14 -21.99 2.49
N ASP A 534 10.78 -21.05 1.63
CA ASP A 534 10.85 -21.22 0.18
C ASP A 534 12.24 -20.93 -0.36
N PHE A 535 12.86 -19.89 0.18
CA PHE A 535 14.28 -19.62 -0.04
C PHE A 535 14.86 -18.89 1.17
N ARG A 536 16.20 -18.79 1.21
CA ARG A 536 16.89 -18.04 2.25
C ARG A 536 18.20 -17.45 1.74
N ILE A 537 18.62 -16.37 2.33
CA ILE A 537 19.95 -15.79 2.08
C ILE A 537 20.89 -16.31 3.15
N TYR A 538 22.07 -16.79 2.73
CA TYR A 538 23.17 -17.24 3.58
C TYR A 538 24.35 -16.30 3.47
N ASN A 539 24.83 -15.75 4.58
CA ASN A 539 25.92 -14.77 4.63
C ASN A 539 27.32 -15.37 4.42
N GLY A 540 27.42 -16.65 4.11
CA GLY A 540 28.71 -17.35 3.90
C GLY A 540 29.40 -17.81 5.20
N GLY A 541 28.85 -17.51 6.39
CA GLY A 541 29.38 -17.93 7.68
C GLY A 541 30.72 -17.30 8.07
N ALA A 542 30.96 -16.07 7.62
CA ALA A 542 32.19 -15.35 7.93
C ALA A 542 31.96 -13.92 8.46
N GLU A 543 31.02 -13.20 7.89
CA GLU A 543 30.70 -11.82 8.25
C GLU A 543 29.20 -11.57 8.23
N ASP A 544 28.76 -10.46 8.82
CA ASP A 544 27.37 -10.04 8.76
C ASP A 544 27.02 -9.50 7.37
N LEU A 545 25.80 -9.76 6.95
CA LEU A 545 25.19 -9.22 5.74
C LEU A 545 23.97 -8.38 6.10
N GLU A 546 23.87 -7.19 5.55
CA GLU A 546 22.70 -6.32 5.66
C GLU A 546 21.92 -6.29 4.35
N VAL A 547 20.65 -6.70 4.40
CA VAL A 547 19.72 -6.73 3.27
C VAL A 547 18.62 -5.71 3.51
N ARG A 548 18.25 -4.96 2.46
CA ARG A 548 17.26 -3.87 2.54
C ARG A 548 15.96 -4.17 1.82
N PHE A 549 16.04 -4.76 0.62
CA PHE A 549 14.87 -5.00 -0.20
C PHE A 549 15.02 -6.29 -0.99
N VAL A 550 13.99 -7.12 -1.03
CA VAL A 550 14.00 -8.36 -1.81
C VAL A 550 12.76 -8.40 -2.69
N ARG A 551 12.95 -8.71 -3.97
CA ARG A 551 11.86 -8.85 -4.95
C ARG A 551 11.97 -10.16 -5.68
N MET A 552 10.85 -10.86 -5.81
CA MET A 552 10.70 -12.05 -6.67
C MET A 552 9.79 -11.69 -7.85
N ILE A 553 10.26 -11.88 -9.06
CA ILE A 553 9.58 -11.49 -10.30
C ILE A 553 9.18 -12.74 -11.08
N LYS A 554 7.90 -12.82 -11.50
CA LYS A 554 7.35 -13.95 -12.27
C LYS A 554 7.90 -13.98 -13.69
N ALA A 555 8.47 -15.10 -14.10
CA ALA A 555 8.89 -15.29 -15.49
C ALA A 555 7.72 -15.41 -16.49
N ALA A 556 6.51 -15.66 -16.04
CA ALA A 556 5.33 -15.73 -16.91
C ALA A 556 4.99 -14.43 -17.64
N HIS A 557 5.52 -13.28 -17.16
CA HIS A 557 5.45 -12.00 -17.87
C HIS A 557 6.52 -11.85 -18.95
N TRP A 558 7.43 -12.81 -19.05
CA TRP A 558 8.48 -12.85 -20.07
C TRP A 558 8.04 -13.82 -21.16
N SER A 559 7.40 -13.28 -22.19
CA SER A 559 6.77 -14.07 -23.25
C SER A 559 7.77 -14.90 -24.05
N ARG A 560 9.07 -14.60 -23.96
CA ARG A 560 10.19 -15.31 -24.61
C ARG A 560 11.47 -15.13 -23.79
N LEU A 561 12.43 -16.05 -23.97
CA LEU A 561 13.81 -15.89 -23.47
C LEU A 561 14.49 -14.60 -23.96
N GLU A 562 14.00 -14.05 -25.07
CA GLU A 562 14.45 -12.80 -25.69
C GLU A 562 14.01 -11.56 -24.91
N ASP A 563 13.02 -11.67 -24.01
CA ASP A 563 12.49 -10.59 -23.18
C ASP A 563 13.30 -10.42 -21.87
N TRP A 564 14.30 -11.24 -21.64
CA TRP A 564 15.22 -11.05 -20.52
C TRP A 564 16.09 -9.81 -20.80
N PRO A 565 16.38 -8.99 -19.80
CA PRO A 565 17.28 -7.86 -19.98
C PRO A 565 18.55 -8.31 -20.71
N ASP A 566 18.98 -7.56 -21.74
CA ASP A 566 20.10 -7.91 -22.65
C ASP A 566 21.41 -8.25 -21.93
N GLU A 567 21.53 -7.96 -20.64
CA GLU A 567 22.69 -8.26 -19.80
C GLU A 567 22.72 -9.70 -19.27
N ILE A 568 21.62 -10.49 -19.43
CA ILE A 568 21.60 -11.90 -19.07
C ILE A 568 22.00 -12.73 -20.29
N SER A 569 23.29 -12.79 -20.57
CA SER A 569 23.84 -13.66 -21.61
C SER A 569 23.60 -15.14 -21.26
N ILE A 570 22.54 -15.72 -21.79
CA ILE A 570 22.36 -17.18 -21.80
C ILE A 570 23.31 -17.74 -22.88
N LEU A 571 24.43 -18.28 -22.47
CA LEU A 571 25.23 -19.10 -23.38
C LEU A 571 24.37 -20.29 -23.83
N PRO A 572 24.15 -20.48 -25.15
CA PRO A 572 23.38 -21.59 -25.63
C PRO A 572 24.04 -22.91 -25.24
N LEU A 573 23.30 -23.77 -24.51
CA LEU A 573 23.70 -25.14 -24.29
C LEU A 573 23.59 -25.88 -25.65
N VAL A 574 24.69 -25.91 -26.40
CA VAL A 574 24.77 -26.80 -27.57
C VAL A 574 24.81 -28.25 -27.07
N LEU A 575 23.66 -28.90 -27.04
CA LEU A 575 23.58 -30.34 -26.95
C LEU A 575 24.20 -30.92 -28.23
N GLN A 576 25.49 -31.29 -28.18
CA GLN A 576 26.03 -32.27 -29.12
C GLN A 576 25.53 -33.65 -28.70
N VAL A 577 24.50 -34.12 -29.37
CA VAL A 577 24.15 -35.54 -29.39
C VAL A 577 25.09 -36.20 -30.42
N GLN A 578 25.99 -37.03 -29.94
CA GLN A 578 26.64 -38.08 -30.73
C GLN A 578 25.95 -39.42 -30.46
#